data_85e078d126cd926bbb2bdd7a14f1e392
#
_entry.id   85e078d126cd926bbb2bdd7a14f1e392
#
_cell.length_a   1.000
_cell.length_b   1.000
_cell.length_c   1.000
_cell.angle_alpha   90.00
_cell.angle_beta   90.00
_cell.angle_gamma   90.00
#
_symmetry.space_group_name_H-M   'P 1'
#
loop_
_entity.id
_entity.type
_entity.pdbx_description
1 polymer ?
#
loop_
_entity_poly.entity_id
_entity_poly.type
_entity_poly.pdbx_seq_one_letter_code
_entity_poly.pdbx_strand_id
1 'polypeptide(L)'
;LSLHDALPIWLRAIGLTNQRETTVLWDRRTGEPVAPAIVWQDRRTAAHCEALRAAGLGSKIARKTGLVLDAYFSATKLAWLLDHVKGARKLAAQGHLAFGTIDSWLLWKLTGGRVHATDPSNASRTLLFNVHTQAWDDSLLTLLRIPRSVLPQVLPSCGVMAETDADILGVALPVTGCAGDQQAALFGQACFTPGMAKNTYGTGCFMLMNTGDTPVTSRNQLLTTVAWQGPAGAPEPRTAYALEGSVFMAGATVQWLRDSL
;
A
#
# COMPACT_ATOMS: atom_id res chain seq x y z
N LEU A 1 3.95 0.59 -35.86
CA LEU A 1 3.20 -0.51 -35.27
C LEU A 1 2.35 0.07 -34.14
N SER A 2 1.01 0.03 -34.30
CA SER A 2 0.09 0.41 -33.23
C SER A 2 0.23 -0.57 -32.07
N LEU A 3 0.22 -0.08 -30.83
CA LEU A 3 0.11 -0.92 -29.62
C LEU A 3 -1.10 -1.86 -29.69
N HIS A 4 -2.16 -1.49 -30.42
CA HIS A 4 -3.33 -2.32 -30.66
C HIS A 4 -3.03 -3.63 -31.43
N ASP A 5 -2.03 -3.64 -32.32
CA ASP A 5 -1.72 -4.81 -33.15
C ASP A 5 -0.81 -5.82 -32.43
N ALA A 6 -0.12 -5.38 -31.37
CA ALA A 6 0.80 -6.23 -30.59
C ALA A 6 0.14 -6.87 -29.35
N LEU A 7 -0.95 -6.29 -28.82
CA LEU A 7 -1.54 -6.65 -27.54
C LEU A 7 -2.10 -8.09 -27.45
N PRO A 8 -2.84 -8.65 -28.43
CA PRO A 8 -3.50 -9.94 -28.26
C PRO A 8 -2.55 -11.15 -28.25
N ILE A 9 -1.34 -11.02 -28.82
CA ILE A 9 -0.47 -12.18 -29.10
C ILE A 9 0.63 -12.38 -28.05
N TRP A 10 1.06 -11.30 -27.36
CA TRP A 10 2.26 -11.30 -26.53
C TRP A 10 2.04 -11.05 -25.03
N LEU A 11 0.96 -10.39 -24.65
CA LEU A 11 0.67 -10.15 -23.25
C LEU A 11 0.10 -11.39 -22.59
N ARG A 12 0.76 -11.85 -21.52
CA ARG A 12 0.38 -13.05 -20.77
C ARG A 12 -0.21 -12.72 -19.41
N ALA A 13 0.17 -11.58 -18.84
CA ALA A 13 -0.25 -11.15 -17.52
C ALA A 13 0.05 -9.68 -17.30
N ILE A 14 -0.56 -9.12 -16.25
CA ILE A 14 -0.32 -7.76 -15.75
C ILE A 14 0.30 -7.86 -14.36
N GLY A 15 1.35 -7.07 -14.11
CA GLY A 15 1.87 -6.75 -12.78
C GLY A 15 1.55 -5.31 -12.42
N LEU A 16 1.05 -5.08 -11.21
CA LEU A 16 0.75 -3.75 -10.69
C LEU A 16 1.84 -3.30 -9.72
N THR A 17 2.25 -2.05 -9.87
CA THR A 17 3.09 -1.36 -8.89
C THR A 17 2.61 0.08 -8.74
N ASN A 18 2.77 0.66 -7.57
CA ASN A 18 2.17 1.96 -7.25
C ASN A 18 2.97 2.69 -6.17
N GLN A 19 2.88 4.02 -6.16
CA GLN A 19 3.26 4.77 -4.96
C GLN A 19 2.38 4.33 -3.79
N ARG A 20 3.01 3.98 -2.68
CA ARG A 20 2.33 3.44 -1.49
C ARG A 20 1.58 4.54 -0.73
N GLU A 21 0.80 4.18 0.26
CA GLU A 21 0.13 5.01 1.27
C GLU A 21 -0.90 6.01 0.73
N THR A 22 -0.91 6.32 -0.55
CA THR A 22 -1.93 7.19 -1.16
C THR A 22 -3.30 6.56 -0.96
N THR A 23 -4.21 7.32 -0.37
CA THR A 23 -5.49 6.83 0.14
C THR A 23 -6.62 7.23 -0.78
N VAL A 24 -7.36 6.25 -1.29
CA VAL A 24 -8.58 6.44 -2.09
C VAL A 24 -9.78 5.87 -1.34
N LEU A 25 -10.89 6.58 -1.35
CA LEU A 25 -12.18 6.13 -0.82
C LEU A 25 -13.24 6.32 -1.90
N TRP A 26 -13.98 5.26 -2.25
CA TRP A 26 -14.98 5.29 -3.32
C TRP A 26 -16.28 4.58 -2.93
N ASP A 27 -17.36 4.93 -3.62
CA ASP A 27 -18.66 4.26 -3.48
C ASP A 27 -18.68 3.00 -4.36
N ARG A 28 -18.89 1.83 -3.75
CA ARG A 28 -18.94 0.53 -4.45
C ARG A 28 -20.05 0.44 -5.50
N ARG A 29 -21.13 1.20 -5.31
CA ARG A 29 -22.32 1.16 -6.18
C ARG A 29 -22.13 1.93 -7.48
N THR A 30 -21.35 3.01 -7.43
CA THR A 30 -21.08 3.87 -8.59
C THR A 30 -19.68 3.66 -9.17
N GLY A 31 -18.75 3.12 -8.36
CA GLY A 31 -17.34 3.02 -8.72
C GLY A 31 -16.62 4.38 -8.73
N GLU A 32 -17.24 5.44 -8.16
CA GLU A 32 -16.69 6.80 -8.18
C GLU A 32 -16.07 7.18 -6.83
N PRO A 33 -14.93 7.91 -6.84
CA PRO A 33 -14.33 8.43 -5.62
C PRO A 33 -15.27 9.39 -4.91
N VAL A 34 -15.37 9.29 -3.58
CA VAL A 34 -16.18 10.22 -2.78
C VAL A 34 -15.46 11.52 -2.42
N ALA A 35 -14.16 11.58 -2.67
CA ALA A 35 -13.29 12.73 -2.50
C ALA A 35 -12.00 12.54 -3.31
N PRO A 36 -11.22 13.62 -3.57
CA PRO A 36 -9.86 13.49 -4.11
C PRO A 36 -8.98 12.56 -3.26
N ALA A 37 -8.14 11.77 -3.91
CA ALA A 37 -7.17 10.91 -3.25
C ALA A 37 -6.21 11.74 -2.37
N ILE A 38 -5.91 11.25 -1.17
CA ILE A 38 -4.93 11.90 -0.29
C ILE A 38 -3.58 11.22 -0.50
N VAL A 39 -2.64 11.96 -1.10
CA VAL A 39 -1.31 11.45 -1.44
C VAL A 39 -0.44 11.23 -0.19
N TRP A 40 0.59 10.41 -0.33
CA TRP A 40 1.50 10.04 0.76
C TRP A 40 2.22 11.25 1.40
N GLN A 41 2.50 12.32 0.64
CA GLN A 41 3.16 13.55 1.14
C GLN A 41 2.22 14.45 1.96
N ASP A 42 0.91 14.23 1.89
CA ASP A 42 -0.08 15.09 2.53
C ASP A 42 0.01 15.00 4.06
N ARG A 43 0.14 16.13 4.73
CA ARG A 43 0.34 16.23 6.18
C ARG A 43 -0.92 16.66 6.95
N ARG A 44 -2.11 16.69 6.31
CA ARG A 44 -3.35 17.17 6.96
C ARG A 44 -3.74 16.43 8.23
N THR A 45 -3.27 15.20 8.42
CA THR A 45 -3.55 14.38 9.60
C THR A 45 -2.43 14.41 10.64
N ALA A 46 -1.43 15.28 10.49
CA ALA A 46 -0.29 15.35 11.42
C ALA A 46 -0.74 15.63 12.87
N ALA A 47 -1.65 16.58 13.07
CA ALA A 47 -2.18 16.90 14.39
C ALA A 47 -2.90 15.69 15.05
N HIS A 48 -3.61 14.87 14.24
CA HIS A 48 -4.24 13.65 14.75
C HIS A 48 -3.17 12.61 15.18
N CYS A 49 -2.09 12.47 14.42
CA CYS A 49 -0.96 11.61 14.82
C CYS A 49 -0.31 12.09 16.12
N GLU A 50 -0.14 13.41 16.32
CA GLU A 50 0.41 13.96 17.56
C GLU A 50 -0.51 13.66 18.74
N ALA A 51 -1.83 13.82 18.60
CA ALA A 51 -2.78 13.50 19.65
C ALA A 51 -2.72 12.01 20.05
N LEU A 52 -2.64 11.09 19.07
CA LEU A 52 -2.49 9.67 19.36
C LEU A 52 -1.14 9.34 20.02
N ARG A 53 -0.07 10.04 19.63
CA ARG A 53 1.26 9.90 20.25
C ARG A 53 1.26 10.40 21.69
N ALA A 54 0.66 11.55 21.95
CA ALA A 54 0.48 12.10 23.31
C ALA A 54 -0.35 11.17 24.21
N ALA A 55 -1.30 10.42 23.63
CA ALA A 55 -2.08 9.39 24.33
C ALA A 55 -1.28 8.07 24.55
N GLY A 56 0.01 8.02 24.23
CA GLY A 56 0.88 6.86 24.47
C GLY A 56 0.66 5.68 23.49
N LEU A 57 -0.03 5.89 22.36
CA LEU A 57 -0.43 4.82 21.45
C LEU A 57 0.65 4.44 20.42
N GLY A 58 1.68 5.28 20.26
CA GLY A 58 2.72 5.10 19.25
C GLY A 58 3.42 3.73 19.32
N SER A 59 3.85 3.32 20.52
CA SER A 59 4.55 2.03 20.71
C SER A 59 3.65 0.82 20.47
N LYS A 60 2.35 0.91 20.78
CA LYS A 60 1.37 -0.15 20.51
C LYS A 60 1.19 -0.34 19.00
N ILE A 61 1.06 0.78 18.28
CA ILE A 61 0.91 0.77 16.80
C ILE A 61 2.20 0.22 16.18
N ALA A 62 3.37 0.73 16.57
CA ALA A 62 4.65 0.30 16.01
C ALA A 62 4.90 -1.21 16.20
N ARG A 63 4.61 -1.78 17.36
CA ARG A 63 4.77 -3.22 17.60
C ARG A 63 3.93 -4.09 16.68
N LYS A 64 2.73 -3.63 16.29
CA LYS A 64 1.81 -4.40 15.43
C LYS A 64 2.10 -4.22 13.95
N THR A 65 2.43 -3.00 13.56
CA THR A 65 2.53 -2.61 12.14
C THR A 65 3.96 -2.53 11.62
N GLY A 66 4.96 -2.49 12.51
CA GLY A 66 6.35 -2.19 12.15
C GLY A 66 6.60 -0.73 11.78
N LEU A 67 5.58 0.14 11.87
CA LEU A 67 5.62 1.52 11.41
C LEU A 67 5.60 2.50 12.58
N VAL A 68 6.20 3.67 12.39
CA VAL A 68 6.01 4.81 13.30
C VAL A 68 4.63 5.44 13.05
N LEU A 69 4.07 6.07 14.07
CA LEU A 69 2.81 6.81 13.92
C LEU A 69 3.07 8.14 13.21
N ASP A 70 2.71 8.21 11.93
CA ASP A 70 2.89 9.40 11.10
C ASP A 70 1.77 9.56 10.06
N ALA A 71 1.53 10.81 9.65
CA ALA A 71 0.58 11.17 8.60
C ALA A 71 0.93 10.62 7.22
N TYR A 72 2.15 10.15 7.04
CA TYR A 72 2.62 9.47 5.84
C TYR A 72 1.74 8.26 5.48
N PHE A 73 1.33 7.48 6.47
CA PHE A 73 0.59 6.23 6.28
C PHE A 73 -0.92 6.43 6.10
N SER A 74 -1.62 5.42 5.56
CA SER A 74 -2.99 5.57 5.06
C SER A 74 -4.06 5.72 6.14
N ALA A 75 -3.91 5.09 7.31
CA ALA A 75 -5.00 4.95 8.28
C ALA A 75 -5.60 6.27 8.76
N THR A 76 -4.76 7.24 9.12
CA THR A 76 -5.24 8.55 9.59
C THR A 76 -5.90 9.35 8.48
N LYS A 77 -5.45 9.20 7.22
CA LYS A 77 -6.08 9.79 6.04
C LYS A 77 -7.46 9.19 5.78
N LEU A 78 -7.57 7.85 5.90
CA LEU A 78 -8.86 7.17 5.79
C LEU A 78 -9.83 7.62 6.89
N ALA A 79 -9.38 7.67 8.15
CA ALA A 79 -10.19 8.18 9.26
C ALA A 79 -10.65 9.62 8.98
N TRP A 80 -9.75 10.47 8.47
CA TRP A 80 -10.06 11.85 8.09
C TRP A 80 -11.14 11.91 7.00
N LEU A 81 -11.02 11.12 5.93
CA LEU A 81 -12.03 11.05 4.87
C LEU A 81 -13.40 10.63 5.42
N LEU A 82 -13.43 9.60 6.26
CA LEU A 82 -14.68 9.13 6.87
C LEU A 82 -15.34 10.19 7.75
N ASP A 83 -14.56 11.06 8.40
CA ASP A 83 -15.08 12.12 9.26
C ASP A 83 -15.47 13.42 8.51
N HIS A 84 -14.78 13.74 7.41
CA HIS A 84 -14.95 15.04 6.73
C HIS A 84 -15.79 14.95 5.45
N VAL A 85 -15.92 13.78 4.84
CA VAL A 85 -16.83 13.60 3.69
C VAL A 85 -18.25 13.38 4.22
N LYS A 86 -19.17 14.25 3.79
CA LYS A 86 -20.57 14.22 4.23
C LYS A 86 -21.20 12.84 4.01
N GLY A 87 -21.68 12.22 5.06
CA GLY A 87 -22.34 10.92 5.01
C GLY A 87 -21.42 9.70 4.89
N ALA A 88 -20.10 9.87 4.76
CA ALA A 88 -19.18 8.75 4.55
C ALA A 88 -19.24 7.72 5.69
N ARG A 89 -19.30 8.14 6.95
CA ARG A 89 -19.46 7.20 8.09
C ARG A 89 -20.69 6.31 7.96
N LYS A 90 -21.84 6.89 7.54
CA LYS A 90 -23.08 6.13 7.34
C LYS A 90 -22.94 5.14 6.18
N LEU A 91 -22.42 5.60 5.04
CA LEU A 91 -22.19 4.75 3.88
C LEU A 91 -21.20 3.62 4.16
N ALA A 92 -20.13 3.90 4.91
CA ALA A 92 -19.16 2.90 5.34
C ALA A 92 -19.79 1.83 6.26
N ALA A 93 -20.61 2.26 7.24
CA ALA A 93 -21.33 1.34 8.11
C ALA A 93 -22.32 0.45 7.35
N GLN A 94 -22.88 0.93 6.25
CA GLN A 94 -23.76 0.19 5.34
C GLN A 94 -23.00 -0.71 4.34
N GLY A 95 -21.65 -0.71 4.36
CA GLY A 95 -20.83 -1.48 3.43
C GLY A 95 -20.76 -0.92 2.00
N HIS A 96 -21.23 0.32 1.79
CA HIS A 96 -21.26 0.95 0.46
C HIS A 96 -19.93 1.58 0.04
N LEU A 97 -18.99 1.79 0.97
CA LEU A 97 -17.68 2.36 0.64
C LEU A 97 -16.61 1.28 0.57
N ALA A 98 -15.63 1.55 -0.29
CA ALA A 98 -14.39 0.81 -0.38
C ALA A 98 -13.21 1.76 -0.22
N PHE A 99 -12.23 1.33 0.55
CA PHE A 99 -10.93 1.97 0.72
C PHE A 99 -9.85 1.16 0.00
N GLY A 100 -8.85 1.84 -0.52
CA GLY A 100 -7.63 1.20 -0.99
C GLY A 100 -6.50 2.18 -1.15
N THR A 101 -5.32 1.63 -1.30
CA THR A 101 -4.19 2.27 -1.95
C THR A 101 -4.38 2.17 -3.47
N ILE A 102 -3.49 2.75 -4.25
CA ILE A 102 -3.66 2.88 -5.70
C ILE A 102 -3.78 1.51 -6.39
N ASP A 103 -3.09 0.48 -5.88
CA ASP A 103 -3.21 -0.90 -6.36
C ASP A 103 -4.65 -1.43 -6.27
N SER A 104 -5.30 -1.25 -5.10
CA SER A 104 -6.70 -1.66 -4.91
C SER A 104 -7.65 -0.90 -5.84
N TRP A 105 -7.40 0.40 -6.03
CA TRP A 105 -8.16 1.22 -6.95
C TRP A 105 -8.00 0.76 -8.40
N LEU A 106 -6.77 0.43 -8.82
CA LEU A 106 -6.49 -0.09 -10.16
C LEU A 106 -7.15 -1.46 -10.37
N LEU A 107 -7.02 -2.39 -9.42
CA LEU A 107 -7.70 -3.68 -9.47
C LEU A 107 -9.21 -3.52 -9.61
N TRP A 108 -9.81 -2.63 -8.79
CA TRP A 108 -11.23 -2.33 -8.88
C TRP A 108 -11.63 -1.83 -10.27
N LYS A 109 -10.90 -0.85 -10.81
CA LYS A 109 -11.19 -0.30 -12.15
C LYS A 109 -10.95 -1.31 -13.27
N LEU A 110 -9.82 -2.02 -13.25
CA LEU A 110 -9.47 -2.99 -14.29
C LEU A 110 -10.40 -4.22 -14.31
N THR A 111 -11.08 -4.50 -13.21
CA THR A 111 -12.00 -5.64 -13.10
C THR A 111 -13.48 -5.25 -13.23
N GLY A 112 -13.80 -4.00 -13.62
CA GLY A 112 -15.18 -3.52 -13.68
C GLY A 112 -15.90 -3.58 -12.32
N GLY A 113 -15.16 -3.38 -11.21
CA GLY A 113 -15.72 -3.39 -9.86
C GLY A 113 -15.90 -4.79 -9.23
N ARG A 114 -15.39 -5.83 -9.86
CA ARG A 114 -15.56 -7.21 -9.35
C ARG A 114 -14.58 -7.55 -8.22
N VAL A 115 -13.37 -7.00 -8.24
CA VAL A 115 -12.32 -7.35 -7.28
C VAL A 115 -11.88 -6.14 -6.47
N HIS A 116 -11.99 -6.27 -5.14
CA HIS A 116 -11.49 -5.29 -4.18
C HIS A 116 -10.42 -5.96 -3.32
N ALA A 117 -9.18 -5.87 -3.77
CA ALA A 117 -8.05 -6.54 -3.14
C ALA A 117 -6.81 -5.64 -3.10
N THR A 118 -5.86 -6.00 -2.27
CA THR A 118 -4.51 -5.43 -2.14
C THR A 118 -3.52 -6.55 -1.86
N ASP A 119 -2.22 -6.24 -1.89
CA ASP A 119 -1.17 -7.16 -1.47
C ASP A 119 -0.61 -6.82 -0.09
N PRO A 120 0.12 -7.74 0.58
CA PRO A 120 0.70 -7.47 1.90
C PRO A 120 1.73 -6.35 1.91
N SER A 121 2.44 -6.09 0.81
CA SER A 121 3.41 -5.01 0.75
C SER A 121 2.74 -3.63 0.83
N ASN A 122 1.61 -3.43 0.14
CA ASN A 122 0.77 -2.24 0.26
C ASN A 122 0.01 -2.21 1.59
N ALA A 123 -0.60 -3.33 2.01
CA ALA A 123 -1.35 -3.42 3.27
C ALA A 123 -0.48 -3.04 4.47
N SER A 124 0.78 -3.49 4.50
CA SER A 124 1.73 -3.18 5.59
C SER A 124 2.08 -1.69 5.69
N ARG A 125 1.71 -0.86 4.71
CA ARG A 125 1.93 0.60 4.73
C ARG A 125 0.73 1.39 5.23
N THR A 126 -0.30 0.75 5.71
CA THR A 126 -1.57 1.41 6.05
C THR A 126 -1.71 1.84 7.51
N LEU A 127 -0.89 1.37 8.45
CA LEU A 127 -1.09 1.42 9.92
C LEU A 127 -2.31 0.60 10.39
N LEU A 128 -2.89 -0.25 9.57
CA LEU A 128 -4.05 -1.09 9.90
C LEU A 128 -3.74 -2.58 9.84
N PHE A 129 -2.63 -2.94 9.19
CA PHE A 129 -2.20 -4.31 8.96
C PHE A 129 -1.19 -4.76 10.02
N ASN A 130 -1.43 -5.92 10.61
CA ASN A 130 -0.52 -6.51 11.57
C ASN A 130 0.50 -7.38 10.83
N VAL A 131 1.76 -6.96 10.83
CA VAL A 131 2.84 -7.65 10.10
C VAL A 131 3.18 -9.03 10.66
N HIS A 132 2.78 -9.34 11.90
CA HIS A 132 3.02 -10.65 12.52
C HIS A 132 1.92 -11.66 12.19
N THR A 133 0.66 -11.22 12.15
CA THR A 133 -0.48 -12.09 11.85
C THR A 133 -0.88 -12.08 10.38
N GLN A 134 -0.26 -11.22 9.58
CA GLN A 134 -0.56 -11.02 8.14
C GLN A 134 -2.04 -10.73 7.87
N ALA A 135 -2.66 -9.90 8.72
CA ALA A 135 -4.08 -9.59 8.66
C ALA A 135 -4.36 -8.15 9.11
N TRP A 136 -5.52 -7.63 8.72
CA TRP A 136 -6.07 -6.39 9.29
C TRP A 136 -6.29 -6.55 10.79
N ASP A 137 -5.79 -5.60 11.59
CA ASP A 137 -5.82 -5.67 13.06
C ASP A 137 -7.07 -4.97 13.62
N ASP A 138 -8.00 -5.74 14.19
CA ASP A 138 -9.27 -5.21 14.70
C ASP A 138 -9.09 -4.16 15.82
N SER A 139 -8.02 -4.25 16.61
CA SER A 139 -7.75 -3.26 17.65
C SER A 139 -7.28 -1.91 17.07
N LEU A 140 -6.60 -1.91 15.92
CA LEU A 140 -6.22 -0.69 15.19
C LEU A 140 -7.44 -0.11 14.46
N LEU A 141 -8.28 -0.97 13.88
CA LEU A 141 -9.55 -0.55 13.28
C LEU A 141 -10.45 0.14 14.29
N THR A 142 -10.63 -0.47 15.47
CA THR A 142 -11.42 0.08 16.56
C THR A 142 -10.84 1.42 17.04
N LEU A 143 -9.50 1.48 17.23
CA LEU A 143 -8.81 2.69 17.69
C LEU A 143 -9.07 3.89 16.76
N LEU A 144 -9.04 3.66 15.45
CA LEU A 144 -9.23 4.70 14.43
C LEU A 144 -10.68 4.79 13.93
N ARG A 145 -11.58 4.01 14.53
CA ARG A 145 -13.01 3.93 14.18
C ARG A 145 -13.23 3.66 12.70
N ILE A 146 -12.43 2.75 12.10
CA ILE A 146 -12.53 2.35 10.70
C ILE A 146 -13.34 1.05 10.61
N PRO A 147 -14.49 1.04 9.90
CA PRO A 147 -15.24 -0.18 9.68
C PRO A 147 -14.46 -1.18 8.83
N ARG A 148 -14.44 -2.46 9.25
CA ARG A 148 -13.75 -3.53 8.51
C ARG A 148 -14.31 -3.70 7.08
N SER A 149 -15.58 -3.38 6.87
CA SER A 149 -16.27 -3.47 5.57
C SER A 149 -15.67 -2.62 4.46
N VAL A 150 -14.93 -1.56 4.81
CA VAL A 150 -14.30 -0.70 3.78
C VAL A 150 -12.97 -1.26 3.27
N LEU A 151 -12.38 -2.24 3.96
CA LEU A 151 -11.03 -2.73 3.66
C LEU A 151 -11.03 -3.75 2.52
N PRO A 152 -9.97 -3.76 1.67
CA PRO A 152 -9.79 -4.77 0.64
C PRO A 152 -9.42 -6.13 1.22
N GLN A 153 -9.65 -7.19 0.45
CA GLN A 153 -9.07 -8.48 0.73
C GLN A 153 -7.55 -8.42 0.51
N VAL A 154 -6.78 -9.01 1.41
CA VAL A 154 -5.32 -9.13 1.24
C VAL A 154 -5.02 -10.44 0.53
N LEU A 155 -4.40 -10.36 -0.64
CA LEU A 155 -4.00 -11.50 -1.47
C LEU A 155 -2.47 -11.53 -1.57
N PRO A 156 -1.84 -12.69 -1.81
CA PRO A 156 -0.40 -12.77 -2.02
C PRO A 156 0.10 -11.80 -3.10
N SER A 157 1.34 -11.31 -2.96
CA SER A 157 1.94 -10.35 -3.91
C SER A 157 2.14 -10.96 -5.31
N CYS A 158 2.22 -12.28 -5.42
CA CYS A 158 2.27 -13.01 -6.68
C CYS A 158 1.30 -14.21 -6.69
N GLY A 159 0.84 -14.53 -7.89
CA GLY A 159 -0.28 -15.46 -8.13
C GLY A 159 -1.45 -14.72 -8.76
N VAL A 160 -2.45 -15.44 -9.26
CA VAL A 160 -3.61 -14.81 -9.89
C VAL A 160 -4.45 -14.09 -8.85
N MET A 161 -4.44 -12.78 -8.88
CA MET A 161 -5.25 -11.91 -8.00
C MET A 161 -6.61 -11.60 -8.60
N ALA A 162 -6.64 -11.40 -9.91
CA ALA A 162 -7.85 -11.02 -10.65
C ALA A 162 -7.67 -11.32 -12.14
N GLU A 163 -8.76 -11.22 -12.88
CA GLU A 163 -8.76 -11.12 -14.34
C GLU A 163 -9.41 -9.80 -14.73
N THR A 164 -8.78 -9.07 -15.65
CA THR A 164 -9.29 -7.78 -16.12
C THR A 164 -10.59 -7.96 -16.90
N ASP A 165 -11.37 -6.90 -16.97
CA ASP A 165 -12.55 -6.87 -17.80
C ASP A 165 -12.15 -6.62 -19.26
N ALA A 166 -12.63 -7.49 -20.17
CA ALA A 166 -12.36 -7.35 -21.59
C ALA A 166 -12.92 -6.05 -22.18
N ASP A 167 -14.00 -5.51 -21.62
CA ASP A 167 -14.60 -4.25 -22.06
C ASP A 167 -13.71 -3.03 -21.74
N ILE A 168 -12.76 -3.19 -20.80
CA ILE A 168 -11.83 -2.12 -20.40
C ILE A 168 -10.55 -2.12 -21.24
N LEU A 169 -9.97 -3.30 -21.47
CA LEU A 169 -8.70 -3.43 -22.15
C LEU A 169 -8.80 -4.06 -23.55
N GLY A 170 -10.00 -4.42 -24.00
CA GLY A 170 -10.19 -5.15 -25.25
C GLY A 170 -9.86 -6.65 -25.16
N VAL A 171 -9.31 -7.10 -24.04
CA VAL A 171 -8.93 -8.48 -23.77
C VAL A 171 -8.91 -8.75 -22.27
N ALA A 172 -9.33 -9.94 -21.87
CA ALA A 172 -9.19 -10.39 -20.49
C ALA A 172 -7.75 -10.88 -20.23
N LEU A 173 -7.08 -10.28 -19.25
CA LEU A 173 -5.71 -10.62 -18.85
C LEU A 173 -5.65 -10.90 -17.34
N PRO A 174 -4.94 -11.95 -16.92
CA PRO A 174 -4.73 -12.19 -15.50
C PRO A 174 -3.81 -11.12 -14.90
N VAL A 175 -4.18 -10.58 -13.74
CA VAL A 175 -3.30 -9.77 -12.89
C VAL A 175 -2.62 -10.74 -11.91
N THR A 176 -1.31 -10.91 -12.07
CA THR A 176 -0.55 -11.96 -11.38
C THR A 176 0.52 -11.44 -10.44
N GLY A 177 0.68 -10.14 -10.35
CA GLY A 177 1.64 -9.50 -9.44
C GLY A 177 1.13 -8.16 -8.96
N CYS A 178 1.34 -7.88 -7.68
CA CYS A 178 1.07 -6.58 -7.08
C CYS A 178 2.08 -6.31 -5.98
N ALA A 179 2.71 -5.15 -6.02
CA ALA A 179 3.61 -4.71 -4.96
C ALA A 179 3.73 -3.18 -4.93
N GLY A 180 3.94 -2.61 -3.74
CA GLY A 180 4.34 -1.22 -3.61
C GLY A 180 5.64 -0.94 -4.38
N ASP A 181 5.81 0.27 -4.90
CA ASP A 181 6.93 0.65 -5.78
C ASP A 181 8.32 0.32 -5.20
N GLN A 182 8.51 0.55 -3.92
CA GLN A 182 9.79 0.29 -3.27
C GLN A 182 10.06 -1.22 -3.08
N GLN A 183 9.01 -2.00 -2.83
CA GLN A 183 9.07 -3.45 -2.75
C GLN A 183 9.26 -4.08 -4.13
N ALA A 184 8.57 -3.57 -5.14
CA ALA A 184 8.78 -3.99 -6.53
C ALA A 184 10.23 -3.73 -6.98
N ALA A 185 10.82 -2.57 -6.59
CA ALA A 185 12.21 -2.27 -6.86
C ALA A 185 13.18 -3.21 -6.11
N LEU A 186 12.88 -3.56 -4.85
CA LEU A 186 13.69 -4.53 -4.08
C LEU A 186 13.71 -5.90 -4.77
N PHE A 187 12.54 -6.37 -5.21
CA PHE A 187 12.40 -7.62 -5.95
C PHE A 187 13.07 -7.54 -7.33
N GLY A 188 12.80 -6.46 -8.09
CA GLY A 188 13.34 -6.27 -9.44
C GLY A 188 14.86 -6.13 -9.49
N GLN A 189 15.50 -5.70 -8.39
CA GLN A 189 16.95 -5.70 -8.23
C GLN A 189 17.50 -7.01 -7.64
N ALA A 190 16.69 -8.07 -7.64
CA ALA A 190 17.06 -9.41 -7.19
C ALA A 190 17.60 -9.48 -5.74
N CYS A 191 17.12 -8.60 -4.85
CA CYS A 191 17.48 -8.61 -3.43
C CYS A 191 16.75 -9.72 -2.68
N PHE A 192 16.95 -10.98 -3.09
CA PHE A 192 16.20 -12.13 -2.59
C PHE A 192 16.77 -12.73 -1.29
N THR A 193 18.03 -12.48 -1.00
CA THR A 193 18.70 -13.02 0.18
C THR A 193 18.70 -12.01 1.34
N PRO A 194 18.49 -12.44 2.60
CA PRO A 194 18.61 -11.56 3.75
C PRO A 194 19.94 -10.80 3.77
N GLY A 195 19.89 -9.51 4.08
CA GLY A 195 21.02 -8.58 4.05
C GLY A 195 21.22 -7.86 2.71
N MET A 196 20.65 -8.34 1.62
CA MET A 196 20.66 -7.59 0.35
C MET A 196 19.76 -6.36 0.44
N ALA A 197 20.25 -5.25 -0.09
CA ALA A 197 19.55 -3.98 -0.04
C ALA A 197 19.57 -3.27 -1.39
N LYS A 198 18.53 -2.49 -1.64
CA LYS A 198 18.46 -1.52 -2.74
C LYS A 198 18.30 -0.12 -2.17
N ASN A 199 18.73 0.88 -2.91
CA ASN A 199 18.45 2.27 -2.60
C ASN A 199 17.97 2.99 -3.87
N THR A 200 16.77 3.58 -3.79
CA THR A 200 16.20 4.37 -4.89
C THR A 200 16.48 5.85 -4.61
N TYR A 201 17.21 6.49 -5.50
CA TYR A 201 17.46 7.93 -5.48
C TYR A 201 16.54 8.63 -6.47
N GLY A 202 15.67 9.49 -5.97
CA GLY A 202 14.79 10.37 -6.74
C GLY A 202 14.60 11.69 -6.00
N THR A 203 13.41 12.25 -6.00
CA THR A 203 13.03 13.40 -5.15
C THR A 203 13.40 13.13 -3.70
N GLY A 204 13.05 11.95 -3.20
CA GLY A 204 13.55 11.36 -1.94
C GLY A 204 14.47 10.17 -2.20
N CYS A 205 15.05 9.62 -1.12
CA CYS A 205 15.78 8.36 -1.10
C CYS A 205 15.04 7.34 -0.26
N PHE A 206 14.91 6.11 -0.80
CA PHE A 206 14.23 5.02 -0.13
C PHE A 206 15.10 3.76 -0.18
N MET A 207 15.69 3.43 0.95
CA MET A 207 16.50 2.22 1.11
C MET A 207 15.65 1.12 1.72
N LEU A 208 15.63 -0.04 1.09
CA LEU A 208 15.04 -1.27 1.64
C LEU A 208 16.10 -2.36 1.70
N MET A 209 16.13 -3.07 2.84
CA MET A 209 16.97 -4.24 3.05
C MET A 209 16.10 -5.44 3.38
N ASN A 210 16.24 -6.51 2.60
CA ASN A 210 15.59 -7.78 2.87
C ASN A 210 16.06 -8.35 4.22
N THR A 211 15.13 -8.74 5.10
CA THR A 211 15.44 -9.32 6.41
C THR A 211 15.06 -10.80 6.51
N GLY A 212 14.61 -11.41 5.42
CA GLY A 212 14.16 -12.81 5.39
C GLY A 212 12.68 -12.95 5.79
N ASP A 213 12.36 -14.08 6.41
CA ASP A 213 10.99 -14.52 6.73
C ASP A 213 10.47 -14.04 8.09
N THR A 214 11.26 -13.26 8.81
CA THR A 214 10.92 -12.77 10.14
C THR A 214 10.94 -11.25 10.20
N PRO A 215 9.89 -10.61 10.74
CA PRO A 215 9.87 -9.16 10.90
C PRO A 215 10.88 -8.72 11.96
N VAL A 216 11.82 -7.87 11.57
CA VAL A 216 12.87 -7.35 12.44
C VAL A 216 12.50 -5.97 12.98
N THR A 217 12.49 -5.81 14.30
CA THR A 217 12.29 -4.49 14.92
C THR A 217 13.61 -3.73 14.95
N SER A 218 13.66 -2.58 14.30
CA SER A 218 14.83 -1.71 14.31
C SER A 218 14.99 -0.97 15.65
N ARG A 219 16.24 -0.88 16.14
CA ARG A 219 16.61 -0.01 17.27
C ARG A 219 16.95 1.42 16.83
N ASN A 220 17.00 1.67 15.51
CA ASN A 220 17.44 2.92 14.90
C ASN A 220 16.32 3.59 14.10
N GLN A 221 15.04 3.37 14.48
CA GLN A 221 13.85 3.99 13.88
C GLN A 221 13.64 3.66 12.39
N LEU A 222 14.25 2.59 11.86
CA LEU A 222 13.88 2.07 10.56
C LEU A 222 12.50 1.40 10.66
N LEU A 223 11.76 1.45 9.56
CA LEU A 223 10.44 0.83 9.47
C LEU A 223 10.59 -0.66 9.13
N THR A 224 9.73 -1.48 9.72
CA THR A 224 9.54 -2.88 9.29
C THR A 224 8.34 -2.94 8.36
N THR A 225 8.49 -3.59 7.21
CA THR A 225 7.43 -3.72 6.20
C THR A 225 7.46 -5.11 5.59
N VAL A 226 6.35 -5.55 5.00
CA VAL A 226 6.35 -6.74 4.14
C VAL A 226 7.04 -6.38 2.83
N ALA A 227 8.00 -7.19 2.42
CA ALA A 227 8.68 -7.04 1.13
C ALA A 227 7.82 -7.63 0.01
N TRP A 228 7.44 -8.89 0.13
CA TRP A 228 6.49 -9.59 -0.75
C TRP A 228 5.96 -10.86 -0.07
N GLN A 229 4.90 -11.40 -0.62
CA GLN A 229 4.37 -12.70 -0.23
C GLN A 229 4.20 -13.57 -1.48
N GLY A 230 4.81 -14.75 -1.44
CA GLY A 230 4.66 -15.75 -2.49
C GLY A 230 3.27 -16.40 -2.50
N PRO A 231 2.91 -17.12 -3.58
CA PRO A 231 1.62 -17.78 -3.69
C PRO A 231 1.46 -18.87 -2.63
N ALA A 232 0.22 -19.14 -2.24
CA ALA A 232 -0.09 -20.23 -1.32
C ALA A 232 0.41 -21.56 -1.92
N GLY A 233 1.16 -22.35 -1.11
CA GLY A 233 1.73 -23.61 -1.56
C GLY A 233 3.11 -23.53 -2.22
N ALA A 234 3.69 -22.34 -2.41
CA ALA A 234 5.07 -22.21 -2.87
C ALA A 234 6.05 -22.76 -1.80
N PRO A 235 7.14 -23.41 -2.21
CA PRO A 235 8.25 -23.64 -1.31
C PRO A 235 8.84 -22.29 -0.90
N GLU A 236 9.24 -22.14 0.32
CA GLU A 236 9.71 -20.97 1.06
C GLU A 236 10.43 -19.82 0.31
N PRO A 237 10.41 -18.59 0.88
CA PRO A 237 9.58 -18.13 1.99
C PRO A 237 8.21 -17.63 1.54
N ARG A 238 7.16 -17.98 2.30
CA ARG A 238 5.80 -17.50 2.02
C ARG A 238 5.69 -15.98 2.14
N THR A 239 6.42 -15.37 3.09
CA THR A 239 6.47 -13.92 3.31
C THR A 239 7.91 -13.49 3.56
N ALA A 240 8.39 -12.52 2.78
CA ALA A 240 9.65 -11.83 3.03
C ALA A 240 9.37 -10.46 3.65
N TYR A 241 10.24 -10.03 4.56
CA TYR A 241 10.19 -8.75 5.24
C TYR A 241 11.36 -7.87 4.83
N ALA A 242 11.22 -6.57 5.06
CA ALA A 242 12.30 -5.62 4.85
C ALA A 242 12.34 -4.57 5.97
N LEU A 243 13.54 -4.07 6.24
CA LEU A 243 13.74 -2.80 6.92
C LEU A 243 13.81 -1.68 5.89
N GLU A 244 13.14 -0.56 6.19
CA GLU A 244 13.09 0.61 5.32
C GLU A 244 13.58 1.86 6.03
N GLY A 245 14.51 2.58 5.39
CA GLY A 245 14.89 3.95 5.72
C GLY A 245 14.47 4.91 4.62
N SER A 246 13.86 6.04 4.98
CA SER A 246 13.32 7.01 4.03
C SER A 246 13.87 8.41 4.30
N VAL A 247 14.34 9.08 3.26
CA VAL A 247 14.72 10.50 3.25
C VAL A 247 13.84 11.18 2.21
N PHE A 248 12.88 12.00 2.66
CA PHE A 248 11.85 12.58 1.77
C PHE A 248 12.39 13.69 0.84
N MET A 249 13.49 14.34 1.24
CA MET A 249 14.14 15.43 0.46
C MET A 249 15.58 15.04 0.18
N ALA A 250 15.86 14.49 -0.99
CA ALA A 250 17.19 14.07 -1.42
C ALA A 250 17.58 14.74 -2.75
N GLY A 251 17.21 14.18 -3.89
CA GLY A 251 17.44 14.82 -5.19
C GLY A 251 16.74 16.17 -5.32
N ALA A 252 15.59 16.34 -4.66
CA ALA A 252 14.92 17.64 -4.57
C ALA A 252 15.77 18.71 -3.88
N THR A 253 16.60 18.35 -2.90
CA THR A 253 17.55 19.31 -2.27
C THR A 253 18.63 19.75 -3.25
N VAL A 254 19.16 18.83 -4.04
CA VAL A 254 20.16 19.15 -5.09
C VAL A 254 19.52 20.05 -6.15
N GLN A 255 18.31 19.75 -6.56
CA GLN A 255 17.57 20.60 -7.50
C GLN A 255 17.32 22.00 -6.94
N TRP A 256 16.89 22.08 -5.68
CA TRP A 256 16.69 23.38 -5.01
C TRP A 256 18.00 24.19 -4.96
N LEU A 257 19.12 23.56 -4.59
CA LEU A 257 20.44 24.23 -4.61
C LEU A 257 20.77 24.79 -6.00
N ARG A 258 20.60 23.98 -7.04
CA ARG A 258 20.86 24.39 -8.44
C ARG A 258 19.97 25.54 -8.89
N ASP A 259 18.69 25.52 -8.50
CA ASP A 259 17.69 26.47 -9.03
C ASP A 259 17.55 27.73 -8.16
N SER A 260 18.11 27.74 -6.93
CA SER A 260 17.94 28.82 -5.94
C SER A 260 19.24 29.50 -5.49
N LEU A 261 20.41 28.95 -5.83
CA LEU A 261 21.73 29.48 -5.60
C LEU A 261 22.48 29.71 -6.91
#